data_31f8c5c7fe1e903c35f23eb9c76a5e31
#
_entry.id   31f8c5c7fe1e903c35f23eb9c76a5e31
#
_cell.length_a   1.000
_cell.length_b   1.000
_cell.length_c   1.000
_cell.angle_alpha   90.00
_cell.angle_beta   90.00
_cell.angle_gamma   90.00
#
_symmetry.space_group_name_H-M   'P 1'
#
loop_
_entity.id
_entity.type
_entity.pdbx_description
1 polymer ?
#
loop_
_entity_poly.entity_id
_entity_poly.type
_entity_poly.pdbx_seq_one_letter_code
_entity_poly.pdbx_strand_id
1 'polypeptide(L)'
;IPHCKSDAVTKAGLAAMVVKDGVDFESLDGTPAKIIFLIAAPNTEDNVHLQVLSKLSVMLMDEQFTNSLINAGSVDEFLNIIDSAEKAKDEKEAAKEAKAKEPVEVKKDDVFIVAVTACPTGIAHTYMAAEAIEKKAKELGYQVKVETRGSGGAKNVLTDDEIAKAAGVIVACDTNVPTDRFDGKKVIECQVSDGINKAEELIKRIASGDAPVFKASGKKEASHSSVGGKESVGHQIYKH
;
A
#
# COMPACT_ATOMS: atom_id res chain seq x y z
N ILE A 1 -6.86 -7.34 13.80
CA ILE A 1 -7.04 -5.99 14.35
C ILE A 1 -8.53 -5.63 14.24
N PRO A 2 -9.37 -5.87 15.28
CA PRO A 2 -10.72 -5.35 15.36
C PRO A 2 -10.74 -3.83 15.20
N HIS A 3 -11.67 -3.31 14.41
CA HIS A 3 -11.82 -1.87 14.20
C HIS A 3 -13.27 -1.51 13.87
N CYS A 4 -13.73 -0.37 14.37
CA CYS A 4 -15.09 0.09 14.13
C CYS A 4 -15.23 1.62 14.19
N LYS A 5 -16.30 2.12 13.56
CA LYS A 5 -16.87 3.44 13.81
C LYS A 5 -18.17 3.31 14.61
N SER A 6 -18.39 4.23 15.55
CA SER A 6 -19.61 4.25 16.34
C SER A 6 -19.93 5.65 16.85
N ASP A 7 -21.21 6.00 16.91
CA ASP A 7 -21.70 7.24 17.56
C ASP A 7 -21.44 7.26 19.07
N ALA A 8 -21.24 6.09 19.68
CA ALA A 8 -20.86 5.97 21.09
C ALA A 8 -19.38 6.35 21.36
N VAL A 9 -18.57 6.47 20.33
CA VAL A 9 -17.17 6.89 20.45
C VAL A 9 -17.07 8.40 20.23
N THR A 10 -16.59 9.11 21.25
CA THR A 10 -16.46 10.57 21.21
C THR A 10 -15.10 11.04 20.68
N LYS A 11 -14.07 10.19 20.76
CA LYS A 11 -12.70 10.46 20.29
C LYS A 11 -12.07 9.17 19.79
N ALA A 12 -11.34 9.24 18.67
CA ALA A 12 -10.60 8.11 18.16
C ALA A 12 -9.61 7.57 19.19
N GLY A 13 -9.55 6.26 19.34
CA GLY A 13 -8.68 5.57 20.28
C GLY A 13 -8.13 4.27 19.72
N LEU A 14 -6.95 3.92 20.19
CA LEU A 14 -6.29 2.65 19.95
C LEU A 14 -6.03 1.99 21.31
N ALA A 15 -6.49 0.76 21.47
CA ALA A 15 -6.15 -0.08 22.60
C ALA A 15 -5.32 -1.29 22.13
N ALA A 16 -4.41 -1.75 22.99
CA ALA A 16 -3.60 -2.93 22.71
C ALA A 16 -3.60 -3.89 23.91
N MET A 17 -3.53 -5.18 23.61
CA MET A 17 -3.40 -6.24 24.61
C MET A 17 -2.35 -7.25 24.13
N VAL A 18 -1.42 -7.61 25.04
CA VAL A 18 -0.45 -8.67 24.82
C VAL A 18 -0.87 -9.91 25.60
N VAL A 19 -0.97 -11.05 24.93
CA VAL A 19 -1.27 -12.35 25.50
C VAL A 19 -0.05 -13.26 25.26
N LYS A 20 0.84 -13.37 26.24
CA LYS A 20 2.15 -14.03 26.07
C LYS A 20 2.04 -15.48 25.60
N ASP A 21 1.07 -16.23 26.15
CA ASP A 21 0.81 -17.61 25.78
C ASP A 21 0.02 -17.75 24.47
N GLY A 22 -0.49 -16.62 23.96
CA GLY A 22 -1.37 -16.59 22.80
C GLY A 22 -2.81 -17.00 23.14
N VAL A 23 -3.74 -16.64 22.29
CA VAL A 23 -5.15 -17.03 22.37
C VAL A 23 -5.61 -17.48 20.98
N ASP A 24 -6.43 -18.52 20.97
CA ASP A 24 -7.06 -18.93 19.72
C ASP A 24 -8.06 -17.82 19.27
N PHE A 25 -7.78 -17.26 18.12
CA PHE A 25 -8.55 -16.18 17.50
C PHE A 25 -9.05 -16.60 16.11
N GLU A 26 -9.08 -17.91 15.84
CA GLU A 26 -9.42 -18.50 14.53
C GLU A 26 -8.58 -17.86 13.40
N SER A 27 -7.28 -17.66 13.67
CA SER A 27 -6.35 -17.05 12.71
C SER A 27 -6.21 -17.92 11.47
N LEU A 28 -6.15 -17.30 10.27
CA LEU A 28 -6.07 -18.01 8.99
C LEU A 28 -4.82 -18.90 8.87
N ASP A 29 -3.75 -18.55 9.56
CA ASP A 29 -2.49 -19.31 9.62
C ASP A 29 -2.48 -20.40 10.72
N GLY A 30 -3.58 -20.53 11.47
CA GLY A 30 -3.72 -21.49 12.57
C GLY A 30 -2.84 -21.19 13.79
N THR A 31 -2.21 -20.01 13.86
CA THR A 31 -1.35 -19.64 15.00
C THR A 31 -2.12 -18.82 16.04
N PRO A 32 -1.82 -19.03 17.35
CA PRO A 32 -2.44 -18.24 18.42
C PRO A 32 -2.06 -16.76 18.32
N ALA A 33 -3.04 -15.86 18.45
CA ALA A 33 -2.82 -14.44 18.49
C ALA A 33 -2.16 -14.01 19.80
N LYS A 34 -1.01 -13.35 19.73
CA LYS A 34 -0.26 -12.86 20.91
C LYS A 34 -0.40 -11.35 21.13
N ILE A 35 -0.78 -10.61 20.09
CA ILE A 35 -1.08 -9.18 20.19
C ILE A 35 -2.44 -8.93 19.57
N ILE A 36 -3.28 -8.21 20.29
CA ILE A 36 -4.60 -7.78 19.82
C ILE A 36 -4.66 -6.27 19.89
N PHE A 37 -4.98 -5.63 18.78
CA PHE A 37 -5.26 -4.20 18.71
C PHE A 37 -6.73 -3.97 18.44
N LEU A 38 -7.33 -2.98 19.09
CA LEU A 38 -8.69 -2.51 18.87
C LEU A 38 -8.64 -1.03 18.50
N ILE A 39 -9.18 -0.68 17.34
CA ILE A 39 -9.32 0.69 16.88
C ILE A 39 -10.79 1.09 16.93
N ALA A 40 -11.10 2.17 17.63
CA ALA A 40 -12.42 2.75 17.69
C ALA A 40 -12.37 4.21 17.25
N ALA A 41 -13.32 4.63 16.40
CA ALA A 41 -13.40 6.01 15.92
C ALA A 41 -14.84 6.52 15.92
N PRO A 42 -15.07 7.84 16.09
CA PRO A 42 -16.38 8.45 15.95
C PRO A 42 -16.84 8.42 14.49
N ASN A 43 -18.15 8.39 14.28
CA ASN A 43 -18.74 8.44 12.93
C ASN A 43 -18.50 9.79 12.21
N THR A 44 -18.12 10.82 12.93
CA THR A 44 -17.88 12.17 12.42
C THR A 44 -16.49 12.36 11.80
N GLU A 45 -15.55 11.45 12.05
CA GLU A 45 -14.19 11.52 11.51
C GLU A 45 -14.04 10.69 10.25
N ASP A 46 -13.62 11.32 9.16
CA ASP A 46 -13.39 10.65 7.88
C ASP A 46 -12.15 9.75 7.93
N ASN A 47 -12.39 8.43 7.89
CA ASN A 47 -11.38 7.39 7.63
C ASN A 47 -10.13 7.36 8.54
N VAL A 48 -10.09 8.11 9.66
CA VAL A 48 -8.96 8.11 10.60
C VAL A 48 -8.63 6.70 11.11
N HIS A 49 -9.67 5.91 11.47
CA HIS A 49 -9.50 4.53 11.91
C HIS A 49 -8.84 3.63 10.84
N LEU A 50 -9.11 3.89 9.56
CA LEU A 50 -8.53 3.15 8.45
C LEU A 50 -7.07 3.56 8.18
N GLN A 51 -6.72 4.82 8.40
CA GLN A 51 -5.34 5.28 8.33
C GLN A 51 -4.50 4.64 9.43
N VAL A 52 -5.01 4.63 10.67
CA VAL A 52 -4.36 3.95 11.80
C VAL A 52 -4.21 2.46 11.53
N LEU A 53 -5.27 1.80 11.02
CA LEU A 53 -5.22 0.39 10.64
C LEU A 53 -4.14 0.12 9.60
N SER A 54 -4.06 0.93 8.55
CA SER A 54 -3.06 0.80 7.50
C SER A 54 -1.64 0.92 8.06
N LYS A 55 -1.37 2.00 8.81
CA LYS A 55 -0.06 2.27 9.40
C LYS A 55 0.37 1.14 10.33
N LEU A 56 -0.53 0.70 11.21
CA LEU A 56 -0.29 -0.39 12.14
C LEU A 56 -0.04 -1.72 11.43
N SER A 57 -0.85 -2.05 10.41
CA SER A 57 -0.69 -3.29 9.64
C SER A 57 0.69 -3.38 8.99
N VAL A 58 1.17 -2.28 8.40
CA VAL A 58 2.50 -2.24 7.79
C VAL A 58 3.62 -2.36 8.84
N MET A 59 3.45 -1.74 10.02
CA MET A 59 4.43 -1.86 11.12
C MET A 59 4.51 -3.29 11.64
N LEU A 60 3.38 -3.98 11.75
CA LEU A 60 3.30 -5.37 12.24
C LEU A 60 3.87 -6.41 11.25
N MET A 61 4.16 -6.04 10.00
CA MET A 61 4.92 -6.89 9.07
C MET A 61 6.41 -7.01 9.44
N ASP A 62 6.91 -6.14 10.32
CA ASP A 62 8.26 -6.24 10.86
C ASP A 62 8.26 -7.18 12.08
N GLU A 63 8.90 -8.34 11.91
CA GLU A 63 8.98 -9.35 12.97
C GLU A 63 9.75 -8.87 14.21
N GLN A 64 10.77 -8.01 14.04
CA GLN A 64 11.53 -7.46 15.17
C GLN A 64 10.66 -6.51 15.98
N PHE A 65 9.90 -5.64 15.30
CA PHE A 65 8.94 -4.75 15.95
C PHE A 65 7.88 -5.55 16.70
N THR A 66 7.25 -6.53 16.06
CA THR A 66 6.22 -7.38 16.67
C THR A 66 6.73 -8.14 17.87
N ASN A 67 7.94 -8.74 17.79
CA ASN A 67 8.56 -9.43 18.90
C ASN A 67 8.92 -8.48 20.04
N SER A 68 9.36 -7.26 19.76
CA SER A 68 9.63 -6.26 20.80
C SER A 68 8.38 -5.89 21.57
N LEU A 69 7.23 -5.73 20.88
CA LEU A 69 5.94 -5.45 21.52
C LEU A 69 5.48 -6.62 22.43
N ILE A 70 5.63 -7.87 21.97
CA ILE A 70 5.26 -9.06 22.77
C ILE A 70 6.09 -9.17 24.04
N ASN A 71 7.36 -8.78 23.98
CA ASN A 71 8.31 -8.91 25.09
C ASN A 71 8.41 -7.66 25.97
N ALA A 72 7.69 -6.59 25.66
CA ALA A 72 7.67 -5.38 26.46
C ALA A 72 7.31 -5.69 27.92
N GLY A 73 8.13 -5.20 28.86
CA GLY A 73 7.97 -5.45 30.29
C GLY A 73 7.03 -4.48 30.99
N SER A 74 6.67 -3.38 30.34
CA SER A 74 5.77 -2.36 30.86
C SER A 74 4.97 -1.67 29.77
N VAL A 75 3.90 -0.96 30.16
CA VAL A 75 3.10 -0.13 29.25
C VAL A 75 3.96 0.98 28.63
N ASP A 76 4.80 1.62 29.41
CA ASP A 76 5.67 2.71 28.92
C ASP A 76 6.67 2.20 27.89
N GLU A 77 7.25 1.03 28.10
CA GLU A 77 8.14 0.39 27.12
C GLU A 77 7.38 0.06 25.82
N PHE A 78 6.19 -0.52 25.95
CA PHE A 78 5.32 -0.83 24.79
C PHE A 78 5.01 0.43 23.97
N LEU A 79 4.62 1.52 24.63
CA LEU A 79 4.33 2.80 23.96
C LEU A 79 5.58 3.41 23.31
N ASN A 80 6.73 3.36 24.00
CA ASN A 80 8.00 3.85 23.44
C ASN A 80 8.44 3.09 22.19
N ILE A 81 8.19 1.78 22.12
CA ILE A 81 8.47 0.97 20.93
C ILE A 81 7.61 1.45 19.77
N ILE A 82 6.32 1.69 20.01
CA ILE A 82 5.39 2.20 18.97
C ILE A 82 5.83 3.59 18.47
N ASP A 83 6.07 4.53 19.39
CA ASP A 83 6.47 5.90 19.06
C ASP A 83 7.78 5.95 18.27
N SER A 84 8.74 5.10 18.64
CA SER A 84 10.03 5.00 17.95
C SER A 84 9.89 4.45 16.54
N ALA A 85 9.07 3.42 16.37
CA ALA A 85 8.80 2.81 15.08
C ALA A 85 7.99 3.75 14.16
N GLU A 86 7.05 4.50 14.74
CA GLU A 86 6.27 5.51 14.01
C GLU A 86 7.16 6.62 13.47
N LYS A 87 8.02 7.20 14.30
CA LYS A 87 8.98 8.23 13.89
C LYS A 87 9.92 7.74 12.80
N ALA A 88 10.50 6.55 12.96
CA ALA A 88 11.39 5.96 11.98
C ALA A 88 10.70 5.72 10.63
N LYS A 89 9.38 5.42 10.65
CA LYS A 89 8.60 5.22 9.44
C LYS A 89 8.24 6.53 8.76
N ASP A 90 7.81 7.54 9.51
CA ASP A 90 7.52 8.87 8.99
C ASP A 90 8.77 9.52 8.36
N GLU A 91 9.94 9.34 8.96
CA GLU A 91 11.24 9.77 8.39
C GLU A 91 11.57 9.01 7.10
N LYS A 92 11.32 7.70 7.04
CA LYS A 92 11.51 6.90 5.82
C LYS A 92 10.53 7.29 4.71
N GLU A 93 9.27 7.55 5.02
CA GLU A 93 8.28 8.01 4.04
C GLU A 93 8.63 9.39 3.50
N ALA A 94 9.01 10.33 4.36
CA ALA A 94 9.48 11.65 3.95
C ALA A 94 10.73 11.57 3.06
N ALA A 95 11.69 10.68 3.41
CA ALA A 95 12.88 10.45 2.60
C ALA A 95 12.55 9.76 1.26
N LYS A 96 11.57 8.85 1.23
CA LYS A 96 11.06 8.22 -0.01
C LYS A 96 10.37 9.25 -0.91
N GLU A 97 9.53 10.12 -0.35
CA GLU A 97 8.86 11.19 -1.11
C GLU A 97 9.86 12.21 -1.68
N ALA A 98 10.93 12.52 -0.95
CA ALA A 98 12.01 13.37 -1.45
C ALA A 98 12.79 12.71 -2.60
N LYS A 99 13.12 11.41 -2.45
CA LYS A 99 13.80 10.62 -3.49
C LYS A 99 12.92 10.27 -4.69
N ALA A 100 11.61 10.18 -4.53
CA ALA A 100 10.69 9.90 -5.63
C ALA A 100 10.65 11.01 -6.69
N LYS A 101 11.17 12.19 -6.37
CA LYS A 101 11.33 13.33 -7.29
C LYS A 101 12.66 13.28 -8.06
N GLU A 102 13.60 12.42 -7.67
CA GLU A 102 14.86 12.25 -8.39
C GLU A 102 14.74 11.09 -9.39
N PRO A 103 15.31 11.22 -10.60
CA PRO A 103 15.35 10.12 -11.56
C PRO A 103 16.11 8.93 -10.97
N VAL A 104 15.56 7.74 -11.08
CA VAL A 104 16.25 6.51 -10.65
C VAL A 104 17.46 6.30 -11.57
N GLU A 105 18.67 6.43 -11.05
CA GLU A 105 19.90 6.03 -11.77
C GLU A 105 20.01 4.51 -11.77
N VAL A 106 19.59 3.89 -12.88
CA VAL A 106 19.74 2.44 -13.09
C VAL A 106 21.11 2.19 -13.73
N LYS A 107 21.98 1.47 -13.03
CA LYS A 107 23.24 1.01 -13.60
C LYS A 107 22.97 -0.03 -14.69
N LYS A 108 23.82 -0.10 -15.70
CA LYS A 108 23.58 -0.88 -16.94
C LYS A 108 23.40 -2.40 -16.72
N ASP A 109 23.83 -2.89 -15.55
CA ASP A 109 23.80 -4.31 -15.18
C ASP A 109 22.75 -4.62 -14.07
N ASP A 110 22.04 -3.63 -13.58
CA ASP A 110 21.04 -3.80 -12.52
C ASP A 110 19.65 -4.05 -13.10
N VAL A 111 19.00 -5.11 -12.68
CA VAL A 111 17.59 -5.36 -13.02
C VAL A 111 16.71 -4.37 -12.25
N PHE A 112 16.08 -3.46 -12.97
CA PHE A 112 15.12 -2.52 -12.41
C PHE A 112 13.70 -2.97 -12.70
N ILE A 113 12.88 -3.04 -11.66
CA ILE A 113 11.49 -3.49 -11.69
C ILE A 113 10.59 -2.33 -11.26
N VAL A 114 9.45 -2.17 -11.88
CA VAL A 114 8.42 -1.25 -11.41
C VAL A 114 7.17 -2.01 -10.99
N ALA A 115 6.45 -1.47 -10.02
CA ALA A 115 5.20 -2.07 -9.56
C ALA A 115 4.12 -1.03 -9.32
N VAL A 116 2.87 -1.46 -9.42
CA VAL A 116 1.69 -0.67 -9.03
C VAL A 116 0.87 -1.50 -8.07
N THR A 117 0.47 -0.91 -6.95
CA THR A 117 -0.39 -1.55 -5.97
C THR A 117 -1.65 -0.72 -5.73
N ALA A 118 -2.80 -1.39 -5.71
CA ALA A 118 -4.08 -0.75 -5.45
C ALA A 118 -5.11 -1.75 -4.90
N CYS A 119 -5.99 -1.28 -4.01
CA CYS A 119 -7.15 -2.07 -3.58
C CYS A 119 -8.39 -1.16 -3.54
N PRO A 120 -9.61 -1.73 -3.52
CA PRO A 120 -10.85 -0.94 -3.55
C PRO A 120 -10.95 0.08 -2.43
N THR A 121 -10.49 -0.24 -1.24
CA THR A 121 -10.45 0.68 -0.09
C THR A 121 -9.25 1.64 -0.13
N GLY A 122 -8.22 1.30 -0.93
CA GLY A 122 -7.00 2.11 -1.06
C GLY A 122 -6.20 2.26 0.23
N ILE A 123 -6.27 1.28 1.16
CA ILE A 123 -5.71 1.43 2.50
C ILE A 123 -4.68 0.34 2.79
N ALA A 124 -4.95 -0.57 3.73
CA ALA A 124 -3.95 -1.49 4.28
C ALA A 124 -3.27 -2.35 3.20
N HIS A 125 -4.04 -3.06 2.39
CA HIS A 125 -3.50 -4.00 1.41
C HIS A 125 -2.63 -3.32 0.35
N THR A 126 -2.99 -2.11 -0.10
CA THR A 126 -2.18 -1.33 -1.05
C THR A 126 -0.77 -1.09 -0.52
N TYR A 127 -0.66 -0.64 0.72
CA TYR A 127 0.64 -0.31 1.32
C TYR A 127 1.40 -1.55 1.76
N MET A 128 0.71 -2.59 2.25
CA MET A 128 1.33 -3.87 2.60
C MET A 128 1.96 -4.54 1.38
N ALA A 129 1.26 -4.55 0.24
CA ALA A 129 1.80 -5.10 -0.99
C ALA A 129 3.04 -4.31 -1.49
N ALA A 130 2.99 -2.98 -1.42
CA ALA A 130 4.13 -2.14 -1.77
C ALA A 130 5.35 -2.43 -0.89
N GLU A 131 5.17 -2.47 0.44
CA GLU A 131 6.25 -2.78 1.39
C GLU A 131 6.83 -4.18 1.18
N ALA A 132 5.97 -5.19 0.95
CA ALA A 132 6.40 -6.56 0.70
C ALA A 132 7.25 -6.66 -0.59
N ILE A 133 6.81 -6.01 -1.68
CA ILE A 133 7.54 -5.99 -2.95
C ILE A 133 8.87 -5.25 -2.77
N GLU A 134 8.91 -4.07 -2.14
CA GLU A 134 10.13 -3.30 -1.92
C GLU A 134 11.13 -4.06 -1.04
N LYS A 135 10.67 -4.62 0.08
CA LYS A 135 11.50 -5.42 1.01
C LYS A 135 12.11 -6.62 0.29
N LYS A 136 11.29 -7.37 -0.42
CA LYS A 136 11.73 -8.59 -1.09
C LYS A 136 12.66 -8.30 -2.28
N ALA A 137 12.42 -7.26 -3.06
CA ALA A 137 13.33 -6.83 -4.12
C ALA A 137 14.70 -6.45 -3.57
N LYS A 138 14.73 -5.71 -2.46
CA LYS A 138 15.98 -5.35 -1.78
C LYS A 138 16.74 -6.58 -1.26
N GLU A 139 16.04 -7.55 -0.68
CA GLU A 139 16.64 -8.82 -0.21
C GLU A 139 17.26 -9.62 -1.36
N LEU A 140 16.65 -9.58 -2.55
CA LEU A 140 17.11 -10.25 -3.76
C LEU A 140 18.17 -9.46 -4.56
N GLY A 141 18.49 -8.23 -4.13
CA GLY A 141 19.46 -7.35 -4.79
C GLY A 141 18.94 -6.64 -6.03
N TYR A 142 17.63 -6.57 -6.23
CA TYR A 142 17.00 -5.86 -7.35
C TYR A 142 16.62 -4.44 -6.98
N GLN A 143 16.68 -3.53 -7.95
CA GLN A 143 16.12 -2.20 -7.81
C GLN A 143 14.62 -2.24 -8.12
N VAL A 144 13.80 -1.59 -7.28
CA VAL A 144 12.36 -1.52 -7.50
C VAL A 144 11.83 -0.12 -7.16
N LYS A 145 10.85 0.34 -7.94
CA LYS A 145 10.01 1.48 -7.57
C LYS A 145 8.54 1.06 -7.59
N VAL A 146 7.83 1.35 -6.50
CA VAL A 146 6.44 0.97 -6.35
C VAL A 146 5.55 2.21 -6.29
N GLU A 147 4.65 2.34 -7.26
CA GLU A 147 3.56 3.30 -7.24
C GLU A 147 2.41 2.74 -6.40
N THR A 148 1.97 3.49 -5.41
CA THR A 148 0.80 3.13 -4.60
C THR A 148 -0.40 4.00 -4.98
N ARG A 149 -1.56 3.39 -5.21
CA ARG A 149 -2.83 4.08 -5.46
C ARG A 149 -3.78 3.80 -4.32
N GLY A 150 -3.60 4.56 -3.26
CA GLY A 150 -4.38 4.47 -2.03
C GLY A 150 -5.45 5.53 -1.93
N SER A 151 -6.17 5.56 -0.79
CA SER A 151 -7.22 6.54 -0.48
C SER A 151 -6.72 7.99 -0.46
N GLY A 152 -5.43 8.20 -0.21
CA GLY A 152 -4.75 9.51 -0.28
C GLY A 152 -4.26 9.90 -1.68
N GLY A 153 -4.68 9.18 -2.74
CA GLY A 153 -4.24 9.40 -4.11
C GLY A 153 -3.03 8.56 -4.51
N ALA A 154 -2.49 8.85 -5.70
CA ALA A 154 -1.31 8.15 -6.20
C ALA A 154 -0.04 8.74 -5.59
N LYS A 155 0.82 7.87 -5.02
CA LYS A 155 2.15 8.24 -4.51
C LYS A 155 3.22 7.50 -5.31
N ASN A 156 4.43 8.08 -5.38
CA ASN A 156 5.58 7.51 -6.11
C ASN A 156 5.25 7.18 -7.57
N VAL A 157 4.49 8.05 -8.23
CA VAL A 157 4.02 7.82 -9.61
C VAL A 157 5.20 7.48 -10.53
N LEU A 158 5.03 6.42 -11.31
CA LEU A 158 6.01 5.97 -12.28
C LEU A 158 6.04 6.92 -13.48
N THR A 159 7.24 7.34 -13.86
CA THR A 159 7.45 8.12 -15.09
C THR A 159 7.60 7.21 -16.29
N ASP A 160 7.38 7.74 -17.50
CA ASP A 160 7.56 7.00 -18.75
C ASP A 160 9.00 6.49 -18.90
N ASP A 161 9.99 7.27 -18.47
CA ASP A 161 11.41 6.89 -18.48
C ASP A 161 11.70 5.71 -17.55
N GLU A 162 11.08 5.67 -16.36
CA GLU A 162 11.23 4.56 -15.41
C GLU A 162 10.56 3.31 -15.95
N ILE A 163 9.37 3.44 -16.53
CA ILE A 163 8.68 2.34 -17.20
C ILE A 163 9.52 1.83 -18.38
N ALA A 164 10.11 2.73 -19.19
CA ALA A 164 10.94 2.35 -20.32
C ALA A 164 12.19 1.57 -19.89
N LYS A 165 12.84 1.96 -18.80
CA LYS A 165 14.05 1.31 -18.25
C LYS A 165 13.75 0.00 -17.52
N ALA A 166 12.52 -0.20 -17.04
CA ALA A 166 12.16 -1.37 -16.26
C ALA A 166 12.23 -2.67 -17.09
N ALA A 167 12.76 -3.72 -16.48
CA ALA A 167 12.75 -5.08 -17.01
C ALA A 167 11.32 -5.64 -17.14
N GLY A 168 10.40 -5.18 -16.29
CA GLY A 168 8.98 -5.49 -16.34
C GLY A 168 8.21 -4.82 -15.21
N VAL A 169 6.91 -5.07 -15.18
CA VAL A 169 5.95 -4.42 -14.31
C VAL A 169 5.16 -5.45 -13.51
N ILE A 170 4.99 -5.23 -12.22
CA ILE A 170 4.07 -5.98 -11.37
C ILE A 170 2.85 -5.09 -11.11
N VAL A 171 1.66 -5.53 -11.53
CA VAL A 171 0.38 -4.86 -11.25
C VAL A 171 -0.38 -5.70 -10.24
N ALA A 172 -0.17 -5.41 -8.95
CA ALA A 172 -0.83 -6.09 -7.83
C ALA A 172 -2.05 -5.26 -7.37
N CYS A 173 -3.16 -5.41 -8.09
CA CYS A 173 -4.31 -4.52 -7.96
C CYS A 173 -5.64 -5.27 -7.98
N ASP A 174 -6.52 -4.97 -7.02
CA ASP A 174 -7.91 -5.45 -6.98
C ASP A 174 -8.89 -4.35 -7.47
N THR A 175 -8.39 -3.26 -8.04
CA THR A 175 -9.15 -2.19 -8.65
C THR A 175 -8.51 -1.73 -9.94
N ASN A 176 -9.29 -1.06 -10.79
CA ASN A 176 -8.78 -0.58 -12.06
C ASN A 176 -7.70 0.51 -11.88
N VAL A 177 -6.57 0.30 -12.52
CA VAL A 177 -5.47 1.27 -12.60
C VAL A 177 -5.12 1.53 -14.07
N PRO A 178 -4.56 2.70 -14.43
CA PRO A 178 -4.16 2.99 -15.81
C PRO A 178 -2.98 2.10 -16.20
N THR A 179 -3.26 1.04 -16.96
CA THR A 179 -2.28 0.06 -17.45
C THR A 179 -1.82 0.32 -18.88
N ASP A 180 -2.52 1.17 -19.65
CA ASP A 180 -2.19 1.48 -21.06
C ASP A 180 -0.74 1.97 -21.22
N ARG A 181 -0.19 2.64 -20.21
CA ARG A 181 1.21 3.11 -20.16
C ARG A 181 2.24 1.98 -20.11
N PHE A 182 1.81 0.74 -19.92
CA PHE A 182 2.67 -0.44 -19.90
C PHE A 182 2.65 -1.23 -21.22
N ASP A 183 2.06 -0.66 -22.27
CA ASP A 183 2.00 -1.31 -23.57
C ASP A 183 3.39 -1.73 -24.07
N GLY A 184 3.51 -2.97 -24.53
CA GLY A 184 4.75 -3.56 -24.98
C GLY A 184 5.72 -4.01 -23.88
N LYS A 185 5.41 -3.79 -22.59
CA LYS A 185 6.20 -4.25 -21.46
C LYS A 185 5.80 -5.66 -21.00
N LYS A 186 6.73 -6.35 -20.35
CA LYS A 186 6.43 -7.58 -19.62
C LYS A 186 5.68 -7.23 -18.35
N VAL A 187 4.45 -7.72 -18.21
CA VAL A 187 3.56 -7.37 -17.08
C VAL A 187 3.03 -8.63 -16.43
N ILE A 188 3.06 -8.67 -15.10
CA ILE A 188 2.33 -9.66 -14.30
C ILE A 188 1.20 -8.91 -13.61
N GLU A 189 -0.04 -9.23 -13.98
CA GLU A 189 -1.24 -8.76 -13.30
C GLU A 189 -1.66 -9.81 -12.26
N CYS A 190 -1.90 -9.38 -11.04
CA CYS A 190 -2.29 -10.25 -9.92
C CYS A 190 -3.14 -9.49 -8.90
N GLN A 191 -3.73 -10.23 -7.98
CA GLN A 191 -4.44 -9.63 -6.84
C GLN A 191 -3.44 -8.94 -5.90
N VAL A 192 -3.92 -7.93 -5.15
CA VAL A 192 -3.07 -7.23 -4.17
C VAL A 192 -2.55 -8.18 -3.10
N SER A 193 -3.30 -9.23 -2.74
CA SER A 193 -2.89 -10.28 -1.82
C SER A 193 -1.69 -11.10 -2.31
N ASP A 194 -1.56 -11.32 -3.63
CA ASP A 194 -0.39 -11.97 -4.20
C ASP A 194 0.85 -11.07 -4.10
N GLY A 195 0.68 -9.75 -4.25
CA GLY A 195 1.74 -8.77 -4.00
C GLY A 195 2.28 -8.83 -2.58
N ILE A 196 1.42 -9.18 -1.59
CA ILE A 196 1.82 -9.37 -0.20
C ILE A 196 2.51 -10.72 0.00
N ASN A 197 1.87 -11.81 -0.43
CA ASN A 197 2.24 -13.17 -0.05
C ASN A 197 3.23 -13.84 -1.01
N LYS A 198 3.29 -13.41 -2.27
CA LYS A 198 4.10 -14.00 -3.35
C LYS A 198 5.10 -13.01 -3.96
N ALA A 199 5.45 -11.94 -3.25
CA ALA A 199 6.34 -10.89 -3.75
C ALA A 199 7.65 -11.45 -4.34
N GLU A 200 8.25 -12.45 -3.69
CA GLU A 200 9.48 -13.11 -4.16
C GLU A 200 9.32 -13.80 -5.52
N GLU A 201 8.22 -14.55 -5.68
CA GLU A 201 7.91 -15.24 -6.93
C GLU A 201 7.69 -14.23 -8.07
N LEU A 202 6.89 -13.20 -7.83
CA LEU A 202 6.59 -12.15 -8.81
C LEU A 202 7.87 -11.44 -9.28
N ILE A 203 8.74 -11.06 -8.34
CA ILE A 203 10.01 -10.41 -8.64
C ILE A 203 10.91 -11.32 -9.47
N LYS A 204 11.08 -12.59 -9.07
CA LYS A 204 11.91 -13.56 -9.79
C LYS A 204 11.40 -13.80 -11.21
N ARG A 205 10.10 -13.89 -11.41
CA ARG A 205 9.48 -14.05 -12.74
C ARG A 205 9.74 -12.84 -13.63
N ILE A 206 9.60 -11.62 -13.12
CA ILE A 206 9.96 -10.42 -13.88
C ILE A 206 11.44 -10.40 -14.21
N ALA A 207 12.32 -10.66 -13.23
CA ALA A 207 13.76 -10.62 -13.40
C ALA A 207 14.27 -11.67 -14.41
N SER A 208 13.68 -12.86 -14.42
CA SER A 208 14.00 -13.92 -15.42
C SER A 208 13.36 -13.66 -16.79
N GLY A 209 12.49 -12.66 -16.88
CA GLY A 209 11.75 -12.38 -18.11
C GLY A 209 10.58 -13.32 -18.39
N ASP A 210 10.16 -14.11 -17.40
CA ASP A 210 8.99 -15.00 -17.47
C ASP A 210 7.70 -14.23 -17.12
N ALA A 211 7.34 -13.30 -18.00
CA ALA A 211 6.10 -12.56 -17.91
C ALA A 211 5.56 -12.26 -19.32
N PRO A 212 4.23 -12.27 -19.49
CA PRO A 212 3.61 -11.95 -20.78
C PRO A 212 3.87 -10.50 -21.17
N VAL A 213 3.98 -10.27 -22.47
CA VAL A 213 4.02 -8.90 -23.00
C VAL A 213 2.60 -8.34 -23.00
N PHE A 214 2.42 -7.24 -22.27
CA PHE A 214 1.15 -6.54 -22.19
C PHE A 214 0.83 -5.83 -23.50
N LYS A 215 -0.41 -5.94 -23.94
CA LYS A 215 -0.96 -5.22 -25.09
C LYS A 215 -2.15 -4.42 -24.62
N ALA A 216 -2.05 -3.10 -24.68
CA ALA A 216 -3.16 -2.22 -24.37
C ALA A 216 -4.30 -2.49 -25.36
N SER A 217 -5.46 -2.92 -24.86
CA SER A 217 -6.66 -3.02 -25.68
C SER A 217 -7.16 -1.60 -25.92
N GLY A 218 -7.01 -1.09 -27.14
CA GLY A 218 -7.22 0.32 -27.53
C GLY A 218 -8.64 0.85 -27.30
N LYS A 219 -9.04 1.01 -26.06
CA LYS A 219 -10.10 1.91 -25.62
C LYS A 219 -9.44 3.21 -25.17
N LYS A 220 -9.41 4.19 -26.06
CA LYS A 220 -9.10 5.58 -25.69
C LYS A 220 -10.11 6.02 -24.63
N GLU A 221 -9.68 6.10 -23.38
CA GLU A 221 -10.37 6.93 -22.42
C GLU A 221 -10.16 8.38 -22.82
N ALA A 222 -11.27 9.09 -23.03
CA ALA A 222 -11.29 10.49 -23.39
C ALA A 222 -10.57 11.31 -22.30
N SER A 223 -9.48 11.95 -22.68
CA SER A 223 -8.84 13.00 -21.90
C SER A 223 -9.86 14.11 -21.63
N HIS A 224 -10.31 14.26 -20.39
CA HIS A 224 -10.98 15.49 -19.96
C HIS A 224 -9.94 16.62 -19.91
N SER A 225 -9.74 17.25 -21.07
CA SER A 225 -9.20 18.60 -21.13
C SER A 225 -10.27 19.57 -20.61
N SER A 226 -9.96 20.23 -19.50
CA SER A 226 -10.71 21.38 -19.02
C SER A 226 -10.58 22.52 -20.03
N VAL A 227 -11.66 22.81 -20.74
CA VAL A 227 -11.83 24.10 -21.42
C VAL A 227 -13.00 24.79 -20.75
N GLY A 228 -12.70 25.92 -20.16
CA GLY A 228 -13.70 26.82 -19.59
C GLY A 228 -14.64 27.36 -20.68
N GLY A 229 -15.90 27.39 -20.35
CA GLY A 229 -16.96 28.03 -21.16
C GLY A 229 -18.12 28.33 -20.25
N LYS A 230 -18.38 29.62 -20.11
CA LYS A 230 -19.48 30.24 -19.37
C LYS A 230 -20.84 29.90 -19.95
N GLU A 231 -21.83 30.07 -19.02
CA GLU A 231 -23.27 30.28 -19.29
C GLU A 231 -24.09 29.01 -19.53
N SER A 232 -25.24 28.83 -18.95
CA SER A 232 -26.36 29.71 -18.59
C SER A 232 -27.31 28.99 -17.63
N VAL A 233 -27.87 29.75 -16.73
CA VAL A 233 -29.03 29.57 -15.89
C VAL A 233 -30.27 29.03 -16.65
N GLY A 234 -31.04 28.16 -16.01
CA GLY A 234 -32.43 27.97 -16.44
C GLY A 234 -33.04 26.65 -15.96
N HIS A 235 -33.73 26.75 -14.84
CA HIS A 235 -35.15 26.39 -14.61
C HIS A 235 -35.57 24.96 -14.94
N GLN A 236 -36.15 24.23 -14.06
CA GLN A 236 -37.41 24.26 -13.27
C GLN A 236 -37.48 22.97 -12.44
N ILE A 237 -37.67 22.95 -11.16
CA ILE A 237 -38.90 23.05 -10.37
C ILE A 237 -40.13 22.40 -11.04
N TYR A 238 -40.66 21.36 -10.41
CA TYR A 238 -41.99 21.05 -9.96
C TYR A 238 -42.20 19.53 -9.85
N LYS A 239 -42.52 19.11 -8.62
CA LYS A 239 -43.82 18.67 -8.04
C LYS A 239 -44.19 17.20 -8.35
N HIS A 240 -44.18 16.37 -7.42
CA HIS A 240 -45.26 15.94 -6.49
C HIS A 240 -44.67 15.14 -5.35
#